data_3c677a0cadb8b76f7270d7f8b4640bad
#
_entry.id   3c677a0cadb8b76f7270d7f8b4640bad
#
_cell.length_a   1.000
_cell.length_b   1.000
_cell.length_c   1.000
_cell.angle_alpha   90.00
_cell.angle_beta   90.00
_cell.angle_gamma   90.00
#
_symmetry.space_group_name_H-M   'P 1'
#
loop_
_entity.id
_entity.type
_entity.pdbx_description
1 polymer ?
#
loop_
_entity_poly.entity_id
_entity_poly.type
_entity_poly.pdbx_seq_one_letter_code
_entity_poly.pdbx_strand_id
1 'polypeptide(L)'
;MDRKEKEQVISEAIQLLAKNKGIYLRVNKIWANSLYLFVDLDYNVDGKEKRQRFGFVSKWFDPNYFEFSWVKNLQLPENANDYQKVLLKMAYYFYKWYKEACQ
;
A
#
# COMPACT_ATOMS: atom_id res chain seq x y z
N MET A 1 -0.81 14.21 -6.23
CA MET A 1 -1.83 13.26 -6.71
C MET A 1 -3.21 13.72 -6.28
N ASP A 2 -4.18 13.63 -7.19
CA ASP A 2 -5.56 13.81 -6.83
C ASP A 2 -6.11 12.54 -6.12
N ARG A 3 -7.35 12.61 -5.64
CA ARG A 3 -7.96 11.51 -4.89
C ARG A 3 -8.06 10.22 -5.72
N LYS A 4 -8.45 10.34 -6.98
CA LYS A 4 -8.62 9.20 -7.88
C LYS A 4 -7.29 8.48 -8.10
N GLU A 5 -6.22 9.23 -8.31
CA GLU A 5 -4.88 8.67 -8.46
C GLU A 5 -4.39 8.01 -7.17
N LYS A 6 -4.70 8.60 -6.01
CA LYS A 6 -4.35 8.00 -4.71
C LYS A 6 -5.06 6.67 -4.50
N GLU A 7 -6.35 6.60 -4.80
CA GLU A 7 -7.11 5.35 -4.71
C GLU A 7 -6.54 4.30 -5.68
N GLN A 8 -6.21 4.71 -6.90
CA GLN A 8 -5.66 3.82 -7.90
C GLN A 8 -4.29 3.27 -7.49
N VAL A 9 -3.39 4.10 -6.96
CA VAL A 9 -2.06 3.66 -6.57
C VAL A 9 -2.13 2.67 -5.40
N ILE A 10 -3.05 2.86 -4.45
CA ILE A 10 -3.25 1.90 -3.37
C ILE A 10 -3.75 0.57 -3.93
N SER A 11 -4.75 0.58 -4.78
CA SER A 11 -5.31 -0.65 -5.38
C SER A 11 -4.26 -1.41 -6.19
N GLU A 12 -3.47 -0.70 -6.99
CA GLU A 12 -2.40 -1.31 -7.78
C GLU A 12 -1.28 -1.86 -6.90
N ALA A 13 -0.92 -1.16 -5.81
CA ALA A 13 0.10 -1.65 -4.89
C ALA A 13 -0.30 -2.97 -4.24
N ILE A 14 -1.57 -3.08 -3.83
CA ILE A 14 -2.11 -4.31 -3.24
C ILE A 14 -2.15 -5.42 -4.27
N GLN A 15 -2.60 -5.15 -5.49
CA GLN A 15 -2.65 -6.13 -6.58
C GLN A 15 -1.25 -6.61 -6.97
N LEU A 16 -0.30 -5.70 -7.04
CA LEU A 16 1.09 -6.02 -7.36
C LEU A 16 1.68 -6.96 -6.32
N LEU A 17 1.44 -6.67 -5.05
CA LEU A 17 1.91 -7.52 -3.95
C LEU A 17 1.24 -8.90 -3.99
N ALA A 18 -0.07 -8.95 -4.17
CA ALA A 18 -0.82 -10.22 -4.24
C ALA A 18 -0.29 -11.10 -5.38
N LYS A 19 -0.08 -10.53 -6.55
CA LYS A 19 0.42 -11.22 -7.73
C LYS A 19 1.85 -11.73 -7.53
N ASN A 20 2.74 -10.86 -7.03
CA ASN A 20 4.15 -11.19 -6.92
C ASN A 20 4.43 -12.25 -5.85
N LYS A 21 3.63 -12.29 -4.80
CA LYS A 21 3.81 -13.22 -3.67
C LYS A 21 2.86 -14.40 -3.70
N GLY A 22 1.93 -14.44 -4.65
CA GLY A 22 0.95 -15.53 -4.75
C GLY A 22 0.05 -15.62 -3.52
N ILE A 23 -0.36 -14.47 -2.96
CA ILE A 23 -1.14 -14.41 -1.73
C ILE A 23 -2.52 -13.80 -1.99
N TYR A 24 -3.48 -14.11 -1.12
CA TYR A 24 -4.81 -13.55 -1.20
C TYR A 24 -4.87 -12.20 -0.48
N LEU A 25 -4.98 -11.14 -1.26
CA LEU A 25 -5.23 -9.78 -0.78
C LEU A 25 -6.29 -9.16 -1.67
N ARG A 26 -7.32 -8.55 -1.07
CA ARG A 26 -8.40 -7.92 -1.81
C ARG A 26 -8.78 -6.60 -1.17
N VAL A 27 -8.87 -5.56 -1.97
CA VAL A 27 -9.44 -4.27 -1.52
C VAL A 27 -10.93 -4.45 -1.33
N ASN A 28 -11.41 -4.33 -0.10
CA ASN A 28 -12.83 -4.39 0.22
C ASN A 28 -13.50 -3.05 -0.01
N LYS A 29 -12.90 -1.98 0.50
CA LYS A 29 -13.47 -0.64 0.41
C LYS A 29 -12.35 0.41 0.50
N ILE A 30 -12.49 1.48 -0.27
CA ILE A 30 -11.66 2.68 -0.15
C ILE A 30 -12.58 3.88 0.06
N TRP A 31 -12.27 4.72 1.04
CA TRP A 31 -13.01 5.95 1.31
C TRP A 31 -12.08 6.98 1.96
N ALA A 32 -12.54 8.22 2.08
CA ALA A 32 -11.72 9.29 2.64
C ALA A 32 -12.53 10.21 3.54
N ASN A 33 -11.85 10.84 4.47
CA ASN A 33 -12.33 12.02 5.17
C ASN A 33 -11.39 13.20 4.86
N SER A 34 -11.48 14.28 5.62
CA SER A 34 -10.66 15.49 5.37
C SER A 34 -9.16 15.28 5.60
N LEU A 35 -8.76 14.29 6.40
CA LEU A 35 -7.37 14.07 6.81
C LEU A 35 -6.75 12.78 6.25
N TYR A 36 -7.57 11.74 6.04
CA TYR A 36 -7.07 10.40 5.72
C TYR A 36 -7.75 9.83 4.50
N LEU A 37 -7.00 9.05 3.74
CA LEU A 37 -7.55 8.07 2.81
C LEU A 37 -7.47 6.70 3.46
N PHE A 38 -8.60 6.01 3.55
CA PHE A 38 -8.70 4.70 4.20
C PHE A 38 -8.85 3.59 3.17
N VAL A 39 -8.31 2.42 3.52
CA VAL A 39 -8.55 1.19 2.76
C VAL A 39 -8.82 0.05 3.75
N ASP A 40 -9.89 -0.72 3.48
CA ASP A 40 -10.13 -1.99 4.14
C ASP A 40 -9.63 -3.10 3.22
N LEU A 41 -8.71 -3.90 3.73
CA LEU A 41 -8.04 -4.97 3.02
C LEU A 41 -8.47 -6.31 3.61
N ASP A 42 -8.99 -7.20 2.75
CA ASP A 42 -9.29 -8.59 3.12
C ASP A 42 -8.06 -9.45 2.82
N TYR A 43 -7.72 -10.34 3.76
CA TYR A 43 -6.57 -11.24 3.63
C TYR A 43 -6.84 -12.54 4.37
N ASN A 44 -6.06 -13.58 4.08
CA ASN A 44 -6.20 -14.88 4.73
C ASN A 44 -5.03 -15.17 5.66
N VAL A 45 -5.35 -15.73 6.84
CA VAL A 45 -4.36 -16.29 7.77
C VAL A 45 -4.86 -17.65 8.20
N ASP A 46 -4.08 -18.68 7.93
CA ASP A 46 -4.42 -20.08 8.30
C ASP A 46 -5.81 -20.50 7.78
N GLY A 47 -6.14 -20.09 6.56
CA GLY A 47 -7.41 -20.43 5.91
C GLY A 47 -8.60 -19.59 6.38
N LYS A 48 -8.38 -18.61 7.26
CA LYS A 48 -9.44 -17.71 7.75
C LYS A 48 -9.32 -16.36 7.09
N GLU A 49 -10.43 -15.83 6.60
CA GLU A 49 -10.49 -14.47 6.07
C GLU A 49 -10.51 -13.46 7.22
N LYS A 50 -9.63 -12.46 7.12
CA LYS A 50 -9.51 -11.35 8.05
C LYS A 50 -9.56 -10.03 7.31
N ARG A 51 -9.80 -8.95 8.03
CA ARG A 51 -9.83 -7.60 7.48
C ARG A 51 -8.95 -6.67 8.30
N GLN A 52 -8.17 -5.85 7.60
CA GLN A 52 -7.34 -4.82 8.19
C GLN A 52 -7.67 -3.47 7.57
N ARG A 53 -7.81 -2.45 8.40
CA ARG A 53 -8.00 -1.08 7.97
C ARG A 53 -6.69 -0.31 8.04
N PHE A 54 -6.40 0.44 6.97
CA PHE A 54 -5.26 1.36 6.91
C PHE A 54 -5.76 2.77 6.67
N GLY A 55 -5.08 3.75 7.28
CA GLY A 55 -5.34 5.16 7.04
C GLY A 55 -4.05 5.85 6.63
N PHE A 56 -4.09 6.61 5.53
CA PHE A 56 -2.93 7.30 4.98
C PHE A 56 -3.18 8.80 4.93
N VAL A 57 -2.28 9.58 5.52
CA VAL A 57 -2.26 11.04 5.37
C VAL A 57 -1.64 11.43 4.03
N SER A 58 -1.83 12.67 3.61
CA SER A 58 -1.37 13.15 2.29
C SER A 58 0.12 12.95 2.04
N LYS A 59 0.95 13.02 3.06
CA LYS A 59 2.41 12.82 2.94
C LYS A 59 2.79 11.48 2.33
N TRP A 60 1.97 10.44 2.55
CA TRP A 60 2.24 9.11 2.00
C TRP A 60 2.25 9.10 0.47
N PHE A 61 1.55 10.05 -0.15
CA PHE A 61 1.42 10.14 -1.60
C PHE A 61 2.42 11.13 -2.23
N ASP A 62 3.31 11.71 -1.43
CA ASP A 62 4.43 12.50 -1.92
C ASP A 62 5.53 11.54 -2.37
N PRO A 63 5.96 11.60 -3.65
CA PRO A 63 6.98 10.70 -4.16
C PRO A 63 8.35 10.88 -3.50
N ASN A 64 8.58 12.00 -2.84
CA ASN A 64 9.84 12.32 -2.19
C ASN A 64 9.82 12.13 -0.67
N TYR A 65 8.71 11.68 -0.12
CA TYR A 65 8.59 11.46 1.32
C TYR A 65 9.02 10.03 1.67
N PHE A 66 10.19 9.89 2.29
CA PHE A 66 10.79 8.62 2.68
C PHE A 66 11.29 8.63 4.13
N GLU A 67 10.63 9.36 5.01
CA GLU A 67 11.05 9.49 6.41
C GLU A 67 10.76 8.26 7.27
N PHE A 68 10.00 7.31 6.75
CA PHE A 68 9.74 6.06 7.45
C PHE A 68 11.00 5.20 7.49
N SER A 69 11.44 4.78 8.67
CA SER A 69 12.67 4.00 8.84
C SER A 69 12.70 2.74 7.97
N TRP A 70 11.53 2.15 7.74
CA TRP A 70 11.39 0.91 6.98
C TRP A 70 11.35 1.12 5.45
N VAL A 71 11.19 2.36 4.95
CA VAL A 71 11.29 2.68 3.51
C VAL A 71 12.59 3.37 3.12
N LYS A 72 13.41 3.80 4.08
CA LYS A 72 14.68 4.47 3.78
C LYS A 72 15.61 3.64 2.89
N ASN A 73 15.52 2.33 3.01
CA ASN A 73 16.37 1.40 2.26
C ASN A 73 15.69 0.88 0.99
N LEU A 74 14.50 1.40 0.65
CA LEU A 74 13.83 1.02 -0.58
C LEU A 74 14.59 1.58 -1.77
N GLN A 75 15.10 0.68 -2.61
CA GLN A 75 15.77 1.07 -3.85
C GLN A 75 14.75 1.25 -4.96
N LEU A 76 14.71 2.46 -5.52
CA LEU A 76 13.82 2.79 -6.63
C LEU A 76 14.61 2.75 -7.95
N PRO A 77 13.98 2.33 -9.06
CA PRO A 77 14.60 2.47 -10.38
C PRO A 77 14.97 3.94 -10.65
N GLU A 78 16.10 4.19 -11.29
CA GLU A 78 16.59 5.54 -11.56
C GLU A 78 15.61 6.39 -12.36
N ASN A 79 14.86 5.76 -13.26
CA ASN A 79 13.91 6.44 -14.13
C ASN A 79 12.45 6.31 -13.68
N ALA A 80 12.23 5.95 -12.41
CA ALA A 80 10.87 5.85 -11.88
C ALA A 80 10.20 7.23 -11.87
N ASN A 81 8.99 7.31 -12.40
CA ASN A 81 8.18 8.52 -12.31
C ASN A 81 7.52 8.61 -10.92
N ASP A 82 6.84 9.73 -10.67
CA ASP A 82 6.24 10.00 -9.35
C ASP A 82 5.22 8.93 -8.95
N TYR A 83 4.38 8.51 -9.88
CA TYR A 83 3.39 7.47 -9.63
C TYR A 83 4.07 6.14 -9.24
N GLN A 84 5.09 5.74 -9.98
CA GLN A 84 5.83 4.50 -9.69
C GLN A 84 6.54 4.54 -8.34
N LYS A 85 7.09 5.69 -7.96
CA LYS A 85 7.72 5.85 -6.63
C LYS A 85 6.71 5.61 -5.51
N VAL A 86 5.54 6.22 -5.62
CA VAL A 86 4.47 6.04 -4.62
C VAL A 86 3.96 4.60 -4.63
N LEU A 87 3.77 4.02 -5.81
CA LEU A 87 3.32 2.64 -5.97
C LEU A 87 4.26 1.65 -5.25
N LEU A 88 5.56 1.76 -5.51
CA LEU A 88 6.56 0.87 -4.92
C LEU A 88 6.66 1.06 -3.41
N LYS A 89 6.57 2.29 -2.95
CA LYS A 89 6.57 2.60 -1.51
C LYS A 89 5.37 1.98 -0.81
N MET A 90 4.17 2.09 -1.39
CA MET A 90 2.95 1.51 -0.85
C MET A 90 3.00 -0.02 -0.87
N ALA A 91 3.45 -0.60 -1.96
CA ALA A 91 3.60 -2.06 -2.06
C ALA A 91 4.57 -2.60 -1.00
N TYR A 92 5.67 -1.90 -0.77
CA TYR A 92 6.63 -2.27 0.28
C TYR A 92 6.01 -2.18 1.67
N TYR A 93 5.23 -1.13 1.93
CA TYR A 93 4.53 -0.97 3.21
C TYR A 93 3.57 -2.14 3.47
N PHE A 94 2.73 -2.48 2.49
CA PHE A 94 1.80 -3.59 2.63
C PHE A 94 2.52 -4.94 2.77
N TYR A 95 3.61 -5.13 2.07
CA TYR A 95 4.43 -6.33 2.18
C TYR A 95 4.99 -6.49 3.60
N LYS A 96 5.53 -5.43 4.15
CA LYS A 96 6.08 -5.45 5.51
C LYS A 96 5.00 -5.76 6.54
N TRP A 97 3.85 -5.11 6.43
CA TRP A 97 2.71 -5.41 7.27
C TRP A 97 2.28 -6.88 7.14
N TYR A 98 2.16 -7.38 5.91
CA TYR A 98 1.72 -8.75 5.64
C TYR A 98 2.66 -9.76 6.29
N LYS A 99 3.95 -9.56 6.20
CA LYS A 99 4.95 -10.44 6.83
C LYS A 99 4.75 -10.53 8.34
N GLU A 100 4.43 -9.42 8.98
CA GLU A 100 4.21 -9.37 10.44
C GLU A 100 2.85 -9.98 10.81
N ALA A 101 1.81 -9.71 10.02
CA ALA A 101 0.45 -10.17 10.31
C ALA A 101 0.25 -11.67 10.09
N CYS A 102 1.03 -12.28 9.22
CA CYS A 102 0.83 -13.66 8.76
C CYS A 102 1.97 -14.61 9.18
N GLN A 103 2.76 -14.18 10.15
CA GLN A 103 3.77 -15.05 10.76
C GLN A 103 3.21 -15.89 11.87
#